data_0eff19cd5a403646ae12d03bf3bb91fa
#
_entry.id   0eff19cd5a403646ae12d03bf3bb91fa
#
_cell.length_a   1.000
_cell.length_b   1.000
_cell.length_c   1.000
_cell.angle_alpha   90.00
_cell.angle_beta   90.00
_cell.angle_gamma   90.00
#
_symmetry.space_group_name_H-M   'P 1'
#
loop_
_entity.id
_entity.type
_entity.pdbx_description
1 polymer ?
#
loop_
_entity_poly.entity_id
_entity_poly.type
_entity_poly.pdbx_seq_one_letter_code
_entity_poly.pdbx_strand_id
1 'polypeptide(L)'
;DYIKNVDNDDFTFFENVINDICPINEYLMANENTGAVYTAADGIAQGNPAQDSENTSGKSSENAADVQISAEQTDRTVPSQENTSNAAQPDNSVQNADTQAQQGENADARQVISRNTVTGTVFSKAQLCDFSFVSKFYTVTSITSLTENILRPEEFLNKDLSITKDVTKPQILIFHTHSQETFADSVAGDPTTTIVGVGDYLTELLTQKYGYQVIHDTSVYDYVDGKLDRSKAYTYAEEGIAKILQENPSIEVVIDLHRDGVAETTHLLTEVDGKKMAKIMFFNGLSYSRVNGDIGYLYNPYRDDNLAMSLQMQLIGKAYYPDFLRNIYVNAYRYCLHERGRSMLIEAGAQTNTVEEVKNAMEPLADILNKFLSGEKVYE
;
A
#
# COMPACT_ATOMS: atom_id res chain seq x y z
N ASP A 1 36.06 1.28 1.63
CA ASP A 1 36.14 0.57 0.34
C ASP A 1 35.03 -0.47 0.14
N TYR A 2 33.79 -0.17 0.62
CA TYR A 2 32.63 -1.06 0.43
C TYR A 2 31.45 -0.37 -0.31
N ILE A 3 31.73 0.78 -0.96
CA ILE A 3 30.69 1.56 -1.68
C ILE A 3 30.84 1.43 -3.23
N LYS A 4 31.45 0.39 -3.70
CA LYS A 4 31.54 0.12 -5.14
C LYS A 4 31.00 -1.27 -5.41
N ASN A 5 29.69 -1.41 -5.58
CA ASN A 5 28.97 -2.39 -6.39
C ASN A 5 27.49 -2.38 -6.00
N VAL A 6 26.80 -1.27 -6.26
CA VAL A 6 25.38 -1.28 -6.60
C VAL A 6 25.38 -0.99 -8.08
N ASP A 7 25.01 -1.96 -8.88
CA ASP A 7 24.97 -1.81 -10.32
C ASP A 7 24.06 -0.64 -10.69
N ASN A 8 24.61 0.33 -11.43
CA ASN A 8 23.89 1.51 -11.91
C ASN A 8 22.65 1.16 -12.75
N ASP A 9 22.55 -0.06 -13.25
CA ASP A 9 21.47 -0.52 -14.11
C ASP A 9 20.16 -0.77 -13.32
N ASP A 10 20.23 -1.27 -12.07
CA ASP A 10 19.06 -1.43 -11.20
C ASP A 10 18.47 -0.08 -10.78
N PHE A 11 19.32 0.91 -10.56
CA PHE A 11 18.89 2.26 -10.17
C PHE A 11 18.17 2.99 -11.31
N THR A 12 18.65 2.83 -12.54
CA THR A 12 18.06 3.46 -13.75
C THR A 12 16.72 2.83 -14.12
N PHE A 13 16.54 1.53 -13.87
CA PHE A 13 15.27 0.85 -14.10
C PHE A 13 14.18 1.36 -13.14
N PHE A 14 14.50 1.53 -11.87
CA PHE A 14 13.59 2.09 -10.88
C PHE A 14 13.18 3.54 -11.19
N GLU A 15 14.12 4.39 -11.60
CA GLU A 15 13.82 5.77 -12.00
C GLU A 15 12.89 5.80 -13.23
N ASN A 16 13.08 4.92 -14.21
CA ASN A 16 12.24 4.83 -15.40
C ASN A 16 10.83 4.29 -15.07
N VAL A 17 10.72 3.27 -14.21
CA VAL A 17 9.42 2.75 -13.78
C VAL A 17 8.63 3.78 -12.97
N ILE A 18 9.31 4.57 -12.11
CA ILE A 18 8.67 5.65 -11.34
C ILE A 18 8.26 6.82 -12.26
N ASN A 19 9.04 7.15 -13.26
CA ASN A 19 8.70 8.20 -14.22
C ASN A 19 7.51 7.79 -15.11
N ASP A 20 7.42 6.51 -15.50
CA ASP A 20 6.25 5.97 -16.23
C ASP A 20 4.97 5.88 -15.37
N ILE A 21 5.12 5.76 -14.04
CA ILE A 21 4.01 5.65 -13.08
C ILE A 21 3.52 7.03 -12.61
N CYS A 22 4.33 8.08 -12.71
CA CYS A 22 4.00 9.40 -12.19
C CYS A 22 4.30 10.51 -13.22
N PRO A 23 3.36 10.86 -14.13
CA PRO A 23 3.53 11.94 -15.12
C PRO A 23 3.83 13.31 -14.51
N ILE A 24 3.55 13.48 -13.21
CA ILE A 24 3.93 14.67 -12.45
C ILE A 24 5.45 14.85 -12.39
N ASN A 25 6.23 13.76 -12.55
CA ASN A 25 7.68 13.81 -12.64
C ASN A 25 8.14 14.52 -13.94
N GLU A 26 7.52 14.21 -15.08
CA GLU A 26 7.80 14.91 -16.34
C GLU A 26 7.44 16.40 -16.26
N TYR A 27 6.32 16.72 -15.61
CA TYR A 27 5.89 18.11 -15.42
C TYR A 27 6.84 18.88 -14.50
N LEU A 28 7.31 18.27 -13.41
CA LEU A 28 8.25 18.90 -12.46
C LEU A 28 9.64 19.03 -13.06
N MET A 29 10.16 18.02 -13.76
CA MET A 29 11.45 18.07 -14.47
C MET A 29 11.44 19.11 -15.60
N ALA A 30 10.32 19.25 -16.32
CA ALA A 30 10.16 20.28 -17.36
C ALA A 30 10.13 21.68 -16.76
N ASN A 31 9.58 21.89 -15.56
CA ASN A 31 9.48 23.17 -14.89
C ASN A 31 10.75 23.55 -14.10
N GLU A 32 11.54 22.59 -13.60
CA GLU A 32 12.85 22.87 -13.00
C GLU A 32 13.81 23.55 -13.97
N ASN A 33 13.72 23.22 -15.27
CA ASN A 33 14.54 23.84 -16.32
C ASN A 33 14.06 25.27 -16.71
N THR A 34 12.88 25.70 -16.27
CA THR A 34 12.33 27.03 -16.62
C THR A 34 12.47 28.09 -15.54
N GLY A 35 13.00 27.76 -14.36
CA GLY A 35 13.24 28.72 -13.27
C GLY A 35 11.99 29.39 -12.69
N ALA A 36 10.81 28.80 -12.88
CA ALA A 36 9.54 29.32 -12.34
C ALA A 36 9.45 29.08 -10.84
N VAL A 37 9.70 30.11 -10.06
CA VAL A 37 9.51 30.12 -8.59
C VAL A 37 8.01 30.36 -8.33
N TYR A 38 7.30 29.35 -7.89
CA TYR A 38 5.95 29.52 -7.33
C TYR A 38 6.06 30.07 -5.91
N THR A 39 5.72 31.35 -5.72
CA THR A 39 5.56 31.91 -4.38
C THR A 39 4.13 31.60 -3.87
N ALA A 40 4.01 31.25 -2.61
CA ALA A 40 2.79 30.86 -1.90
C ALA A 40 1.75 31.99 -1.71
N ALA A 41 1.59 32.90 -2.68
CA ALA A 41 0.74 34.09 -2.58
C ALA A 41 -0.52 34.08 -3.46
N ASP A 42 -0.74 33.09 -4.33
CA ASP A 42 -1.82 33.16 -5.35
C ASP A 42 -3.05 32.28 -5.05
N GLY A 43 -3.41 32.10 -3.80
CA GLY A 43 -4.53 31.24 -3.38
C GLY A 43 -5.62 31.87 -2.54
N ILE A 44 -5.84 33.21 -2.53
CA ILE A 44 -7.06 33.79 -1.96
C ILE A 44 -7.43 35.03 -2.79
N ALA A 45 -8.28 34.91 -3.79
CA ALA A 45 -9.01 36.02 -4.40
C ALA A 45 -10.48 36.00 -3.95
N GLN A 46 -10.80 36.79 -2.94
CA GLN A 46 -12.16 37.21 -2.69
C GLN A 46 -12.57 38.24 -3.76
N GLY A 47 -13.77 38.03 -4.31
CA GLY A 47 -14.36 38.98 -5.26
C GLY A 47 -14.83 40.27 -4.62
N ASN A 48 -14.75 41.33 -5.34
CA ASN A 48 -15.86 42.28 -5.67
C ASN A 48 -15.41 43.43 -6.58
N PRO A 49 -16.35 44.29 -7.09
CA PRO A 49 -16.48 44.49 -8.53
C PRO A 49 -16.24 45.95 -8.98
N ALA A 50 -16.27 46.10 -10.32
CA ALA A 50 -16.57 47.32 -11.10
C ALA A 50 -15.44 48.36 -11.31
N GLN A 51 -15.00 48.59 -12.51
CA GLN A 51 -15.50 49.63 -13.43
C GLN A 51 -14.57 49.80 -14.65
N ASP A 52 -15.22 49.81 -15.81
CA ASP A 52 -15.02 50.57 -17.06
C ASP A 52 -13.59 50.85 -17.59
N SER A 53 -13.29 50.43 -18.82
CA SER A 53 -13.57 51.20 -20.04
C SER A 53 -12.84 50.59 -21.26
N GLU A 54 -13.59 50.41 -22.34
CA GLU A 54 -13.31 50.65 -23.76
C GLU A 54 -11.95 50.30 -24.37
N ASN A 55 -11.79 49.57 -25.45
CA ASN A 55 -12.36 49.75 -26.76
C ASN A 55 -11.73 48.79 -27.80
N THR A 56 -12.52 48.43 -28.78
CA THR A 56 -12.31 48.14 -30.20
C THR A 56 -11.87 46.78 -30.68
N SER A 57 -12.84 46.12 -31.25
CA SER A 57 -13.10 45.77 -32.65
C SER A 57 -12.39 44.58 -33.27
N GLY A 58 -13.24 43.68 -33.80
CA GLY A 58 -12.94 42.86 -34.96
C GLY A 58 -13.63 41.51 -35.04
N LYS A 59 -14.90 41.48 -35.44
CA LYS A 59 -15.62 40.61 -36.42
C LYS A 59 -14.95 39.27 -36.75
N SER A 60 -15.62 38.14 -36.83
CA SER A 60 -16.90 37.61 -37.35
C SER A 60 -16.73 36.09 -37.34
N SER A 61 -17.64 35.23 -37.26
CA SER A 61 -18.98 34.90 -37.67
C SER A 61 -19.23 33.42 -37.40
N GLU A 62 -20.40 33.15 -36.86
CA GLU A 62 -21.36 32.08 -37.17
C GLU A 62 -20.87 30.64 -37.45
N ASN A 63 -21.34 29.63 -36.67
CA ASN A 63 -22.60 28.94 -36.92
C ASN A 63 -22.94 27.97 -35.78
N ALA A 64 -24.17 28.11 -35.31
CA ALA A 64 -24.88 27.15 -34.49
C ALA A 64 -25.41 26.01 -35.36
N ALA A 65 -25.40 24.79 -34.84
CA ALA A 65 -26.31 23.75 -35.29
C ALA A 65 -26.70 22.89 -34.07
N ASP A 66 -27.91 23.12 -33.61
CA ASP A 66 -28.73 22.26 -32.79
C ASP A 66 -28.92 20.90 -33.48
N VAL A 67 -28.72 19.82 -32.77
CA VAL A 67 -29.38 18.55 -33.10
C VAL A 67 -29.90 17.92 -31.80
N GLN A 68 -31.20 18.09 -31.61
CA GLN A 68 -32.01 17.25 -30.73
C GLN A 68 -32.15 15.87 -31.38
N ILE A 69 -31.92 14.83 -30.63
CA ILE A 69 -32.46 13.49 -30.94
C ILE A 69 -33.14 12.93 -29.70
N SER A 70 -34.41 12.63 -29.90
CA SER A 70 -35.43 12.11 -29.05
C SER A 70 -35.18 10.72 -28.48
N ALA A 71 -35.72 10.53 -27.27
CA ALA A 71 -35.89 9.27 -26.61
C ALA A 71 -36.83 8.33 -27.39
N GLU A 72 -36.41 7.07 -27.50
CA GLU A 72 -37.32 5.98 -27.86
C GLU A 72 -37.20 4.85 -26.80
N GLN A 73 -38.29 4.69 -26.05
CA GLN A 73 -38.57 3.56 -25.18
C GLN A 73 -38.91 2.34 -26.05
N THR A 74 -38.28 1.21 -25.79
CA THR A 74 -38.87 -0.08 -26.14
C THR A 74 -38.88 -0.99 -24.93
N ASP A 75 -40.10 -1.16 -24.47
CA ASP A 75 -40.64 -2.15 -23.56
C ASP A 75 -40.42 -3.59 -24.09
N ARG A 76 -39.85 -4.49 -23.28
CA ARG A 76 -39.99 -5.94 -23.47
C ARG A 76 -40.15 -6.67 -22.15
N THR A 77 -41.37 -7.03 -21.92
CA THR A 77 -41.96 -7.95 -20.95
C THR A 77 -41.24 -9.30 -20.83
N VAL A 78 -41.11 -9.72 -19.58
CA VAL A 78 -40.74 -11.06 -19.09
C VAL A 78 -41.98 -11.96 -19.08
N PRO A 79 -41.90 -13.25 -19.38
CA PRO A 79 -42.91 -14.22 -18.89
C PRO A 79 -42.35 -15.05 -17.74
N SER A 80 -43.10 -14.99 -16.64
CA SER A 80 -43.04 -15.89 -15.51
C SER A 80 -43.54 -17.29 -15.92
N GLN A 81 -42.88 -18.32 -15.41
CA GLN A 81 -43.51 -19.64 -15.26
C GLN A 81 -43.30 -20.17 -13.85
N GLU A 82 -44.37 -20.17 -13.10
CA GLU A 82 -44.62 -21.06 -11.96
C GLU A 82 -44.68 -22.52 -12.42
N ASN A 83 -44.10 -23.42 -11.63
CA ASN A 83 -44.74 -24.74 -11.48
C ASN A 83 -44.46 -25.38 -10.13
N THR A 84 -45.53 -25.83 -9.59
CA THR A 84 -45.92 -26.37 -8.31
C THR A 84 -45.30 -27.74 -7.98
N SER A 85 -45.02 -27.88 -6.68
CA SER A 85 -45.14 -29.01 -5.73
C SER A 85 -45.36 -30.45 -6.25
N ASN A 86 -44.58 -31.43 -5.69
CA ASN A 86 -45.18 -32.53 -4.97
C ASN A 86 -44.22 -33.26 -4.02
N ALA A 87 -44.72 -33.50 -2.83
CA ALA A 87 -44.10 -34.25 -1.76
C ALA A 87 -44.29 -35.76 -1.93
N ALA A 88 -43.30 -36.55 -1.50
CA ALA A 88 -43.50 -37.90 -0.95
C ALA A 88 -42.27 -38.40 -0.22
N GLN A 89 -42.38 -38.61 1.10
CA GLN A 89 -41.66 -39.63 1.89
C GLN A 89 -42.71 -40.74 2.16
N PRO A 90 -42.37 -41.95 2.65
CA PRO A 90 -41.21 -42.46 3.34
C PRO A 90 -40.69 -43.84 2.83
N ASP A 91 -39.55 -44.38 3.26
CA ASP A 91 -39.53 -45.58 4.12
C ASP A 91 -38.12 -45.97 4.58
N ASN A 92 -38.06 -46.45 5.83
CA ASN A 92 -36.94 -47.01 6.55
C ASN A 92 -36.58 -48.43 6.04
N SER A 93 -35.31 -48.76 5.88
CA SER A 93 -34.78 -50.05 6.33
C SER A 93 -33.26 -50.02 6.54
N VAL A 94 -32.88 -50.45 7.70
CA VAL A 94 -31.56 -50.68 8.26
C VAL A 94 -30.82 -51.80 7.51
N GLN A 95 -29.58 -51.60 7.12
CA GLN A 95 -28.57 -52.67 7.10
C GLN A 95 -27.18 -52.13 7.36
N ASN A 96 -26.60 -52.58 8.46
CA ASN A 96 -25.19 -52.46 8.82
C ASN A 96 -24.30 -53.16 7.79
N ALA A 97 -23.32 -52.45 7.28
CA ALA A 97 -22.11 -53.09 6.73
C ALA A 97 -20.88 -52.26 7.20
N ASP A 98 -20.06 -52.90 8.02
CA ASP A 98 -18.74 -52.47 8.39
C ASP A 98 -17.93 -52.14 7.12
N THR A 99 -17.52 -50.87 6.97
CA THR A 99 -16.44 -50.49 6.05
C THR A 99 -15.51 -49.61 6.84
N GLN A 100 -14.34 -50.14 7.10
CA GLN A 100 -13.20 -49.39 7.65
C GLN A 100 -13.02 -48.09 6.88
N ALA A 101 -13.28 -46.99 7.52
CA ALA A 101 -12.88 -45.68 7.05
C ALA A 101 -11.37 -45.61 7.10
N GLN A 102 -10.73 -45.64 5.93
CA GLN A 102 -9.39 -45.08 5.76
C GLN A 102 -9.48 -43.63 6.21
N GLN A 103 -8.76 -43.34 7.28
CA GLN A 103 -8.44 -41.96 7.67
C GLN A 103 -7.68 -41.35 6.49
N GLY A 104 -8.38 -40.48 5.74
CA GLY A 104 -7.73 -39.54 4.85
C GLY A 104 -6.77 -38.70 5.68
N GLU A 105 -5.53 -38.67 5.26
CA GLU A 105 -4.48 -37.83 5.80
C GLU A 105 -5.04 -36.42 5.98
N ASN A 106 -5.05 -35.97 7.23
CA ASN A 106 -5.28 -34.59 7.58
C ASN A 106 -4.30 -33.77 6.75
N ALA A 107 -4.84 -32.88 5.89
CA ALA A 107 -4.08 -31.78 5.35
C ALA A 107 -3.38 -31.13 6.54
N ASP A 108 -2.06 -31.20 6.54
CA ASP A 108 -1.18 -30.65 7.56
C ASP A 108 -1.62 -29.19 7.76
N ALA A 109 -2.19 -28.88 8.92
CA ALA A 109 -2.55 -27.52 9.27
C ALA A 109 -1.22 -26.76 9.33
N ARG A 110 -0.79 -26.16 8.22
CA ARG A 110 0.47 -25.45 8.02
C ARG A 110 0.57 -24.42 9.13
N GLN A 111 1.45 -24.66 10.08
CA GLN A 111 1.62 -23.76 11.23
C GLN A 111 2.00 -22.35 10.73
N VAL A 112 1.17 -21.37 11.04
CA VAL A 112 1.42 -19.96 10.72
C VAL A 112 2.62 -19.47 11.53
N ILE A 113 3.63 -18.94 10.84
CA ILE A 113 4.86 -18.44 11.45
C ILE A 113 4.55 -17.28 12.41
N SER A 114 5.14 -17.36 13.61
CA SER A 114 5.09 -16.30 14.63
C SER A 114 6.18 -16.58 15.66
N ARG A 115 6.96 -15.58 16.01
CA ARG A 115 8.13 -15.76 16.88
C ARG A 115 8.00 -14.98 18.18
N ASN A 116 8.14 -15.68 19.30
CA ASN A 116 8.17 -15.06 20.64
C ASN A 116 9.60 -14.87 21.17
N THR A 117 10.60 -15.37 20.45
CA THR A 117 12.01 -15.31 20.85
C THR A 117 12.79 -14.53 19.80
N VAL A 118 13.60 -13.59 20.25
CA VAL A 118 14.56 -12.86 19.43
C VAL A 118 15.60 -13.83 18.88
N THR A 119 15.78 -13.85 17.57
CA THR A 119 16.74 -14.71 16.85
C THR A 119 17.76 -13.91 16.05
N GLY A 120 17.51 -12.63 15.85
CA GLY A 120 18.32 -11.72 15.05
C GLY A 120 19.06 -10.68 15.89
N THR A 121 19.17 -9.47 15.38
CA THR A 121 19.98 -8.41 15.97
C THR A 121 19.11 -7.41 16.73
N VAL A 122 19.51 -7.16 17.99
CA VAL A 122 19.04 -6.04 18.82
C VAL A 122 20.14 -5.00 18.87
N PHE A 123 19.79 -3.74 18.62
CA PHE A 123 20.70 -2.62 18.62
C PHE A 123 20.61 -1.83 19.91
N SER A 124 21.71 -1.21 20.36
CA SER A 124 21.64 -0.27 21.47
C SER A 124 20.98 1.05 21.00
N LYS A 125 20.25 1.71 21.92
CA LYS A 125 19.66 3.03 21.64
C LYS A 125 20.71 4.03 21.18
N ALA A 126 21.92 3.98 21.75
CA ALA A 126 23.03 4.85 21.36
C ALA A 126 23.44 4.65 19.89
N GLN A 127 23.49 3.40 19.39
CA GLN A 127 23.76 3.13 17.99
C GLN A 127 22.62 3.66 17.09
N LEU A 128 21.37 3.46 17.50
CA LEU A 128 20.20 3.89 16.74
C LEU A 128 20.05 5.41 16.68
N CYS A 129 20.53 6.14 17.69
CA CYS A 129 20.54 7.61 17.70
C CYS A 129 21.70 8.22 16.88
N ASP A 130 22.66 7.42 16.41
CA ASP A 130 23.68 7.86 15.47
C ASP A 130 23.09 7.87 14.05
N PHE A 131 22.97 9.07 13.47
CA PHE A 131 22.43 9.26 12.12
C PHE A 131 23.21 8.45 11.08
N SER A 132 24.54 8.44 11.14
CA SER A 132 25.36 7.72 10.16
C SER A 132 25.23 6.20 10.27
N PHE A 133 24.80 5.69 11.43
CA PHE A 133 24.45 4.29 11.62
C PHE A 133 23.04 3.98 11.12
N VAL A 134 22.03 4.72 11.60
CA VAL A 134 20.62 4.41 11.31
C VAL A 134 20.26 4.68 9.87
N SER A 135 20.88 5.66 9.21
CA SER A 135 20.65 5.95 7.79
C SER A 135 20.99 4.78 6.87
N LYS A 136 21.81 3.81 7.30
CA LYS A 136 22.10 2.58 6.55
C LYS A 136 20.89 1.63 6.45
N PHE A 137 19.84 1.86 7.22
CA PHE A 137 18.59 1.10 7.11
C PHE A 137 17.69 1.61 5.99
N TYR A 138 18.08 2.72 5.34
CA TYR A 138 17.29 3.40 4.33
C TYR A 138 17.95 3.36 2.96
N THR A 139 17.13 3.21 1.93
CA THR A 139 17.46 3.45 0.52
C THR A 139 16.71 4.68 0.09
N VAL A 140 17.42 5.71 -0.36
CA VAL A 140 16.87 7.04 -0.67
C VAL A 140 16.98 7.31 -2.16
N THR A 141 15.88 7.71 -2.81
CA THR A 141 15.89 8.05 -4.25
C THR A 141 16.70 9.32 -4.54
N SER A 142 17.10 9.50 -5.80
CA SER A 142 17.86 10.66 -6.23
C SER A 142 17.11 11.98 -6.11
N ILE A 143 15.78 11.94 -6.19
CA ILE A 143 14.90 13.12 -6.17
C ILE A 143 14.58 13.65 -4.76
N THR A 144 14.94 12.91 -3.71
CA THR A 144 14.78 13.35 -2.31
C THR A 144 16.07 13.26 -1.53
N SER A 145 16.03 13.60 -0.26
CA SER A 145 17.14 13.40 0.67
C SER A 145 16.65 13.11 2.08
N LEU A 146 17.34 12.24 2.78
CA LEU A 146 17.10 11.93 4.18
C LEU A 146 18.18 12.61 5.01
N THR A 147 17.83 13.71 5.69
CA THR A 147 18.73 14.52 6.49
C THR A 147 18.49 14.31 7.98
N GLU A 148 19.41 14.77 8.84
CA GLU A 148 19.24 14.73 10.31
C GLU A 148 17.99 15.50 10.79
N ASN A 149 17.54 16.51 10.03
CA ASN A 149 16.31 17.24 10.34
C ASN A 149 15.03 16.42 10.05
N ILE A 150 15.11 15.48 9.11
CA ILE A 150 13.99 14.60 8.72
C ILE A 150 14.04 13.30 9.51
N LEU A 151 15.19 12.62 9.53
CA LEU A 151 15.38 11.39 10.28
C LEU A 151 15.89 11.74 11.68
N ARG A 152 14.99 11.73 12.66
CA ARG A 152 15.26 12.03 14.08
C ARG A 152 15.06 10.77 14.92
N PRO A 153 16.03 9.85 14.94
CA PRO A 153 15.85 8.52 15.52
C PRO A 153 15.47 8.54 16.99
N GLU A 154 16.10 9.40 17.79
CA GLU A 154 15.78 9.50 19.23
C GLU A 154 14.30 9.83 19.46
N GLU A 155 13.75 10.77 18.70
CA GLU A 155 12.33 11.12 18.75
C GLU A 155 11.46 9.95 18.29
N PHE A 156 11.81 9.33 17.16
CA PHE A 156 11.05 8.23 16.56
C PHE A 156 11.02 6.98 17.42
N LEU A 157 12.10 6.65 18.09
CA LEU A 157 12.16 5.52 19.03
C LEU A 157 11.32 5.75 20.30
N ASN A 158 11.17 7.01 20.72
CA ASN A 158 10.39 7.37 21.90
C ASN A 158 8.89 7.53 21.60
N LYS A 159 8.47 7.66 20.34
CA LYS A 159 7.04 7.75 20.00
C LYS A 159 6.30 6.47 20.42
N ASP A 160 5.18 6.65 21.11
CA ASP A 160 4.22 5.58 21.37
C ASP A 160 3.22 5.55 20.20
N LEU A 161 3.36 4.54 19.35
CA LEU A 161 2.48 4.28 18.21
C LEU A 161 1.66 2.99 18.44
N SER A 162 1.60 2.49 19.66
CA SER A 162 0.71 1.38 20.02
C SER A 162 -0.77 1.78 19.88
N ILE A 163 -1.64 0.79 19.74
CA ILE A 163 -3.08 0.99 19.78
C ILE A 163 -3.72 0.11 20.85
N THR A 164 -4.82 0.58 21.41
CA THR A 164 -5.66 -0.28 22.26
C THR A 164 -6.57 -1.10 21.36
N LYS A 165 -6.39 -2.42 21.40
CA LYS A 165 -7.18 -3.33 20.56
C LYS A 165 -8.66 -3.28 20.92
N ASP A 166 -9.51 -2.97 19.95
CA ASP A 166 -10.97 -2.98 20.06
C ASP A 166 -11.56 -3.97 19.03
N VAL A 167 -12.02 -5.12 19.52
CA VAL A 167 -12.58 -6.18 18.65
C VAL A 167 -13.98 -5.82 18.11
N THR A 168 -14.55 -4.69 18.48
CA THR A 168 -15.89 -4.26 18.08
C THR A 168 -15.91 -3.26 16.93
N LYS A 169 -14.76 -2.68 16.60
CA LYS A 169 -14.63 -1.61 15.59
C LYS A 169 -13.44 -1.82 14.67
N PRO A 170 -13.55 -1.43 13.40
CA PRO A 170 -12.39 -1.46 12.49
C PRO A 170 -11.27 -0.54 13.01
N GLN A 171 -10.05 -1.05 13.05
CA GLN A 171 -8.86 -0.31 13.48
C GLN A 171 -7.78 -0.25 12.40
N ILE A 172 -7.84 -1.15 11.42
CA ILE A 172 -6.88 -1.23 10.33
C ILE A 172 -7.64 -1.17 9.01
N LEU A 173 -7.15 -0.36 8.09
CA LEU A 173 -7.54 -0.34 6.67
C LEU A 173 -6.37 -0.89 5.86
N ILE A 174 -6.64 -1.89 5.02
CA ILE A 174 -5.74 -2.35 3.96
C ILE A 174 -6.40 -1.98 2.63
N PHE A 175 -5.64 -1.40 1.72
CA PHE A 175 -6.09 -1.06 0.37
C PHE A 175 -4.94 -1.21 -0.62
N HIS A 176 -5.21 -1.03 -1.91
CA HIS A 176 -4.24 -1.17 -2.99
C HIS A 176 -4.42 -0.03 -3.98
N THR A 177 -3.51 0.95 -3.96
CA THR A 177 -3.51 1.98 -5.02
C THR A 177 -3.34 1.33 -6.40
N HIS A 178 -2.59 0.21 -6.48
CA HIS A 178 -2.38 -0.58 -7.69
C HIS A 178 -2.93 -2.00 -7.53
N SER A 179 -4.27 -2.15 -7.57
CA SER A 179 -4.95 -3.44 -7.36
C SER A 179 -4.69 -4.48 -8.47
N GLN A 180 -4.21 -4.05 -9.64
CA GLN A 180 -3.93 -4.92 -10.79
C GLN A 180 -2.51 -5.54 -10.77
N GLU A 181 -1.78 -5.43 -9.66
CA GLU A 181 -0.45 -6.01 -9.51
C GLU A 181 -0.50 -7.53 -9.42
N THR A 182 0.28 -8.18 -10.30
CA THR A 182 0.34 -9.64 -10.44
C THR A 182 1.73 -10.18 -10.11
N PHE A 183 1.84 -11.49 -9.95
CA PHE A 183 3.05 -12.25 -9.66
C PHE A 183 3.36 -13.23 -10.80
N ALA A 184 4.47 -13.96 -10.70
CA ALA A 184 4.97 -14.84 -11.76
C ALA A 184 3.99 -15.96 -12.15
N ASP A 185 3.15 -16.41 -11.22
CA ASP A 185 2.17 -17.48 -11.39
C ASP A 185 0.72 -17.01 -11.23
N SER A 186 0.46 -15.70 -11.30
CA SER A 186 -0.90 -15.16 -11.25
C SER A 186 -1.74 -15.66 -12.43
N VAL A 187 -2.99 -15.97 -12.17
CA VAL A 187 -3.97 -16.41 -13.17
C VAL A 187 -4.77 -15.20 -13.66
N ALA A 188 -4.75 -14.96 -14.97
CA ALA A 188 -5.46 -13.84 -15.55
C ALA A 188 -6.95 -13.84 -15.20
N GLY A 189 -7.46 -12.73 -14.64
CA GLY A 189 -8.85 -12.57 -14.24
C GLY A 189 -9.19 -13.18 -12.86
N ASP A 190 -8.23 -13.77 -12.16
CA ASP A 190 -8.41 -14.28 -10.80
C ASP A 190 -7.73 -13.35 -9.77
N PRO A 191 -8.48 -12.46 -9.09
CA PRO A 191 -7.91 -11.53 -8.12
C PRO A 191 -7.31 -12.23 -6.89
N THR A 192 -7.68 -13.47 -6.60
CA THR A 192 -7.11 -14.23 -5.47
C THR A 192 -5.64 -14.58 -5.66
N THR A 193 -5.15 -14.45 -6.89
CA THR A 193 -3.76 -14.69 -7.29
C THR A 193 -2.98 -13.38 -7.52
N THR A 194 -3.55 -12.23 -7.18
CA THR A 194 -2.94 -10.91 -7.29
C THR A 194 -2.60 -10.34 -5.91
N ILE A 195 -2.15 -9.10 -5.87
CA ILE A 195 -1.91 -8.37 -4.61
C ILE A 195 -3.17 -8.29 -3.74
N VAL A 196 -4.37 -8.29 -4.35
CA VAL A 196 -5.65 -8.31 -3.63
C VAL A 196 -5.78 -9.60 -2.81
N GLY A 197 -5.51 -10.77 -3.42
CA GLY A 197 -5.54 -12.04 -2.69
C GLY A 197 -4.44 -12.20 -1.63
N VAL A 198 -3.36 -11.43 -1.72
CA VAL A 198 -2.35 -11.29 -0.65
C VAL A 198 -2.90 -10.44 0.50
N GLY A 199 -3.60 -9.34 0.18
CA GLY A 199 -4.30 -8.49 1.15
C GLY A 199 -5.40 -9.25 1.91
N ASP A 200 -6.15 -10.14 1.23
CA ASP A 200 -7.12 -11.03 1.87
C ASP A 200 -6.45 -11.90 2.94
N TYR A 201 -5.30 -12.50 2.62
CA TYR A 201 -4.59 -13.37 3.56
C TYR A 201 -3.99 -12.59 4.73
N LEU A 202 -3.44 -11.39 4.51
CA LEU A 202 -2.99 -10.52 5.59
C LEU A 202 -4.16 -10.13 6.51
N THR A 203 -5.31 -9.80 5.93
CA THR A 203 -6.55 -9.49 6.66
C THR A 203 -6.99 -10.67 7.52
N GLU A 204 -6.97 -11.88 6.96
CA GLU A 204 -7.30 -13.10 7.70
C GLU A 204 -6.37 -13.30 8.91
N LEU A 205 -5.06 -13.17 8.73
CA LEU A 205 -4.07 -13.30 9.79
C LEU A 205 -4.28 -12.25 10.90
N LEU A 206 -4.45 -10.99 10.54
CA LEU A 206 -4.66 -9.90 11.50
C LEU A 206 -5.96 -10.08 12.27
N THR A 207 -7.01 -10.59 11.63
CA THR A 207 -8.31 -10.78 12.25
C THR A 207 -8.36 -12.06 13.08
N GLN A 208 -8.04 -13.21 12.49
CA GLN A 208 -8.25 -14.51 13.13
C GLN A 208 -7.17 -14.83 14.16
N LYS A 209 -5.91 -14.52 13.86
CA LYS A 209 -4.79 -14.84 14.75
C LYS A 209 -4.55 -13.76 15.80
N TYR A 210 -4.63 -12.49 15.39
CA TYR A 210 -4.28 -11.37 16.25
C TYR A 210 -5.47 -10.59 16.79
N GLY A 211 -6.70 -10.81 16.28
CA GLY A 211 -7.96 -10.27 16.80
C GLY A 211 -8.17 -8.79 16.51
N TYR A 212 -7.54 -8.23 15.49
CA TYR A 212 -7.85 -6.88 14.98
C TYR A 212 -9.11 -6.91 14.12
N GLN A 213 -9.87 -5.81 14.11
CA GLN A 213 -10.92 -5.62 13.12
C GLN A 213 -10.32 -4.87 11.93
N VAL A 214 -10.33 -5.49 10.76
CA VAL A 214 -9.69 -4.98 9.54
C VAL A 214 -10.75 -4.74 8.48
N ILE A 215 -10.70 -3.59 7.82
CA ILE A 215 -11.36 -3.36 6.54
C ILE A 215 -10.32 -3.61 5.46
N HIS A 216 -10.60 -4.53 4.54
CA HIS A 216 -9.84 -4.70 3.32
C HIS A 216 -10.64 -4.09 2.16
N ASP A 217 -10.17 -2.96 1.66
CA ASP A 217 -10.76 -2.30 0.49
C ASP A 217 -10.15 -2.88 -0.79
N THR A 218 -10.99 -3.55 -1.56
CA THR A 218 -10.64 -4.17 -2.84
C THR A 218 -11.06 -3.34 -4.04
N SER A 219 -11.35 -2.05 -3.82
CA SER A 219 -11.67 -1.11 -4.89
C SER A 219 -10.52 -1.01 -5.90
N VAL A 220 -10.87 -0.74 -7.15
CA VAL A 220 -9.92 -0.63 -8.26
C VAL A 220 -9.67 0.85 -8.52
N TYR A 221 -8.47 1.34 -8.21
CA TYR A 221 -8.07 2.73 -8.37
C TYR A 221 -7.19 2.97 -9.60
N ASP A 222 -6.58 1.94 -10.14
CA ASP A 222 -5.63 1.99 -11.25
C ASP A 222 -6.18 1.50 -12.60
N TYR A 223 -7.51 1.26 -12.67
CA TYR A 223 -8.16 0.82 -13.89
C TYR A 223 -9.38 1.69 -14.18
N VAL A 224 -9.24 2.63 -15.12
CA VAL A 224 -10.24 3.66 -15.43
C VAL A 224 -10.68 3.55 -16.87
N ASP A 225 -12.00 3.62 -17.13
CA ASP A 225 -12.59 3.54 -18.47
C ASP A 225 -12.11 2.34 -19.31
N GLY A 226 -11.90 1.19 -18.66
CA GLY A 226 -11.46 -0.03 -19.31
C GLY A 226 -9.96 -0.07 -19.64
N LYS A 227 -9.15 0.80 -19.05
CA LYS A 227 -7.69 0.88 -19.24
C LYS A 227 -6.95 1.02 -17.93
N LEU A 228 -5.77 0.42 -17.87
CA LEU A 228 -4.84 0.62 -16.76
C LEU A 228 -4.31 2.08 -16.84
N ASP A 229 -4.57 2.87 -15.82
CA ASP A 229 -4.09 4.24 -15.66
C ASP A 229 -3.50 4.42 -14.25
N ARG A 230 -2.21 4.16 -14.12
CA ARG A 230 -1.50 4.31 -12.85
C ARG A 230 -1.23 5.77 -12.48
N SER A 231 -1.32 6.70 -13.44
CA SER A 231 -0.98 8.11 -13.23
C SER A 231 -1.92 8.83 -12.26
N LYS A 232 -3.19 8.41 -12.22
CA LYS A 232 -4.24 8.98 -11.37
C LYS A 232 -4.63 8.09 -10.20
N ALA A 233 -4.04 6.90 -10.10
CA ALA A 233 -4.42 5.90 -9.11
C ALA A 233 -4.37 6.44 -7.67
N TYR A 234 -3.32 7.20 -7.32
CA TYR A 234 -3.21 7.83 -6.00
C TYR A 234 -4.30 8.88 -5.74
N THR A 235 -4.73 9.64 -6.74
CA THR A 235 -5.83 10.61 -6.58
C THR A 235 -7.16 9.89 -6.29
N TYR A 236 -7.46 8.84 -7.05
CA TYR A 236 -8.69 8.07 -6.84
C TYR A 236 -8.66 7.28 -5.53
N ALA A 237 -7.51 6.71 -5.17
CA ALA A 237 -7.33 6.03 -3.89
C ALA A 237 -7.52 7.01 -2.71
N GLU A 238 -6.93 8.22 -2.77
CA GLU A 238 -7.10 9.25 -1.74
C GLU A 238 -8.57 9.59 -1.51
N GLU A 239 -9.36 9.79 -2.58
CA GLU A 239 -10.80 10.04 -2.49
C GLU A 239 -11.57 8.86 -1.88
N GLY A 240 -11.24 7.62 -2.30
CA GLY A 240 -11.89 6.40 -1.82
C GLY A 240 -11.61 6.13 -0.34
N ILE A 241 -10.33 6.17 0.06
CA ILE A 241 -9.93 5.90 1.45
C ILE A 241 -10.37 7.00 2.41
N ALA A 242 -10.38 8.28 1.98
CA ALA A 242 -10.91 9.38 2.79
C ALA A 242 -12.37 9.13 3.19
N LYS A 243 -13.19 8.61 2.27
CA LYS A 243 -14.57 8.22 2.55
C LYS A 243 -14.68 7.08 3.55
N ILE A 244 -13.89 6.01 3.36
CA ILE A 244 -13.85 4.87 4.29
C ILE A 244 -13.45 5.34 5.69
N LEU A 245 -12.45 6.22 5.80
CA LEU A 245 -11.96 6.75 7.06
C LEU A 245 -12.96 7.70 7.74
N GLN A 246 -13.77 8.42 6.96
CA GLN A 246 -14.86 9.25 7.49
C GLN A 246 -15.98 8.38 8.05
N GLU A 247 -16.35 7.28 7.37
CA GLU A 247 -17.37 6.34 7.80
C GLU A 247 -16.91 5.49 9.00
N ASN A 248 -15.59 5.28 9.13
CA ASN A 248 -14.98 4.44 10.16
C ASN A 248 -13.87 5.20 10.93
N PRO A 249 -14.23 6.18 11.77
CA PRO A 249 -13.25 7.04 12.48
C PRO A 249 -12.39 6.28 13.51
N SER A 250 -12.71 5.04 13.82
CA SER A 250 -11.92 4.16 14.68
C SER A 250 -10.68 3.58 13.99
N ILE A 251 -10.54 3.72 12.67
CA ILE A 251 -9.36 3.27 11.94
C ILE A 251 -8.17 4.16 12.31
N GLU A 252 -7.14 3.53 12.86
CA GLU A 252 -5.90 4.17 13.31
C GLU A 252 -4.69 3.81 12.43
N VAL A 253 -4.78 2.70 11.68
CA VAL A 253 -3.70 2.17 10.83
C VAL A 253 -4.18 2.07 9.40
N VAL A 254 -3.38 2.56 8.45
CA VAL A 254 -3.68 2.55 7.01
C VAL A 254 -2.51 1.94 6.25
N ILE A 255 -2.75 0.87 5.53
CA ILE A 255 -1.74 0.12 4.80
C ILE A 255 -2.10 0.10 3.31
N ASP A 256 -1.24 0.70 2.49
CA ASP A 256 -1.25 0.55 1.04
C ASP A 256 -0.36 -0.63 0.68
N LEU A 257 -0.96 -1.77 0.33
CA LEU A 257 -0.21 -3.01 0.08
C LEU A 257 0.03 -3.21 -1.41
N HIS A 258 1.30 -3.25 -1.78
CA HIS A 258 1.83 -3.36 -3.13
C HIS A 258 2.77 -4.54 -3.29
N ARG A 259 3.19 -4.79 -4.50
CA ARG A 259 4.41 -5.53 -4.84
C ARG A 259 5.36 -4.61 -5.61
N ASP A 260 6.66 -4.81 -5.40
CA ASP A 260 7.70 -4.03 -6.08
C ASP A 260 7.82 -4.40 -7.57
N GLY A 261 8.42 -3.51 -8.36
CA GLY A 261 8.85 -3.76 -9.73
C GLY A 261 10.36 -3.89 -9.78
N VAL A 262 10.88 -5.04 -10.19
CA VAL A 262 12.33 -5.32 -10.26
C VAL A 262 12.72 -5.86 -11.63
N ALA A 263 14.03 -5.92 -11.92
CA ALA A 263 14.52 -6.60 -13.11
C ALA A 263 14.06 -8.07 -13.12
N GLU A 264 13.74 -8.61 -14.28
CA GLU A 264 13.23 -9.98 -14.44
C GLU A 264 14.18 -11.07 -13.91
N THR A 265 15.45 -10.73 -13.75
CA THR A 265 16.49 -11.61 -13.17
C THR A 265 16.57 -11.53 -11.65
N THR A 266 15.84 -10.61 -11.01
CA THR A 266 15.84 -10.41 -9.57
C THR A 266 14.71 -11.21 -8.93
N HIS A 267 15.02 -12.08 -7.98
CA HIS A 267 14.04 -12.82 -7.20
C HIS A 267 14.19 -12.46 -5.71
N LEU A 268 13.22 -11.76 -5.16
CA LEU A 268 13.24 -11.27 -3.78
C LEU A 268 12.83 -12.38 -2.81
N LEU A 269 13.71 -13.35 -2.58
CA LEU A 269 13.44 -14.55 -1.81
C LEU A 269 14.24 -14.59 -0.50
N THR A 270 13.61 -15.10 0.55
CA THR A 270 14.23 -15.51 1.82
C THR A 270 13.56 -16.77 2.34
N GLU A 271 14.09 -17.32 3.44
CA GLU A 271 13.53 -18.49 4.11
C GLU A 271 13.43 -18.23 5.62
N VAL A 272 12.27 -18.52 6.18
CA VAL A 272 12.02 -18.44 7.63
C VAL A 272 11.41 -19.76 8.08
N ASP A 273 12.07 -20.42 9.03
CA ASP A 273 11.63 -21.71 9.60
C ASP A 273 11.35 -22.79 8.51
N GLY A 274 12.18 -22.83 7.47
CA GLY A 274 12.07 -23.78 6.36
C GLY A 274 11.01 -23.41 5.31
N LYS A 275 10.29 -22.27 5.47
CA LYS A 275 9.29 -21.80 4.54
C LYS A 275 9.88 -20.69 3.65
N LYS A 276 9.88 -20.92 2.35
CA LYS A 276 10.27 -19.90 1.37
C LYS A 276 9.24 -18.80 1.31
N MET A 277 9.70 -17.54 1.28
CA MET A 277 8.84 -16.37 1.23
C MET A 277 9.52 -15.18 0.56
N ALA A 278 8.70 -14.26 0.07
CA ALA A 278 9.17 -13.01 -0.49
C ALA A 278 9.77 -12.09 0.59
N LYS A 279 10.73 -11.24 0.21
CA LYS A 279 11.21 -10.16 1.09
C LYS A 279 10.24 -9.00 1.08
N ILE A 280 10.08 -8.34 2.23
CA ILE A 280 9.21 -7.18 2.43
C ILE A 280 10.05 -5.89 2.48
N MET A 281 9.51 -4.80 1.95
CA MET A 281 10.07 -3.46 2.05
C MET A 281 9.04 -2.47 2.56
N PHE A 282 9.39 -1.70 3.58
CA PHE A 282 8.59 -0.56 4.03
C PHE A 282 8.97 0.67 3.22
N PHE A 283 7.96 1.45 2.83
CA PHE A 283 8.14 2.60 1.95
C PHE A 283 7.59 3.87 2.62
N ASN A 284 8.36 4.96 2.55
CA ASN A 284 7.95 6.26 3.06
C ASN A 284 8.01 7.34 1.98
N GLY A 285 6.92 8.08 1.86
CA GLY A 285 6.84 9.31 1.10
C GLY A 285 7.12 10.51 2.01
N LEU A 286 8.15 11.31 1.69
CA LEU A 286 8.60 12.39 2.56
C LEU A 286 7.84 13.71 2.36
N SER A 287 7.14 13.89 1.24
CA SER A 287 6.66 15.22 0.80
C SER A 287 7.79 16.24 0.79
N TYR A 288 8.98 15.81 0.35
CA TYR A 288 10.21 16.57 0.39
C TYR A 288 11.09 16.26 -0.82
N SER A 289 11.46 17.28 -1.58
CA SER A 289 12.37 17.15 -2.71
C SER A 289 13.79 17.63 -2.34
N ARG A 290 14.79 17.05 -2.98
CA ARG A 290 16.20 17.44 -2.76
C ARG A 290 16.47 18.88 -3.19
N VAL A 291 15.77 19.36 -4.21
CA VAL A 291 16.01 20.67 -4.81
C VAL A 291 15.25 21.77 -4.09
N ASN A 292 13.94 21.55 -3.84
CA ASN A 292 13.02 22.59 -3.38
C ASN A 292 12.62 22.46 -1.89
N GLY A 293 13.06 21.42 -1.20
CA GLY A 293 12.66 21.17 0.18
C GLY A 293 11.24 20.61 0.29
N ASP A 294 10.47 21.04 1.29
CA ASP A 294 9.10 20.57 1.53
C ASP A 294 8.18 20.88 0.34
N ILE A 295 7.41 19.86 -0.09
CA ILE A 295 6.45 19.96 -1.19
C ILE A 295 5.11 20.40 -0.59
N GLY A 296 4.85 21.71 -0.54
CA GLY A 296 3.72 22.30 0.19
C GLY A 296 2.34 21.80 -0.27
N TYR A 297 2.14 21.54 -1.56
CA TYR A 297 0.87 21.02 -2.09
C TYR A 297 0.66 19.53 -1.82
N LEU A 298 1.70 18.82 -1.35
CA LEU A 298 1.64 17.42 -0.87
C LEU A 298 1.91 17.35 0.63
N TYR A 299 1.52 18.35 1.40
CA TYR A 299 1.78 18.38 2.83
C TYR A 299 1.34 17.07 3.54
N ASN A 300 2.24 16.48 4.31
CA ASN A 300 1.98 15.32 5.15
C ASN A 300 2.17 15.69 6.63
N PRO A 301 1.10 15.88 7.40
CA PRO A 301 1.20 16.21 8.82
C PRO A 301 1.75 15.07 9.67
N TYR A 302 1.77 13.85 9.12
CA TYR A 302 2.15 12.61 9.81
C TYR A 302 3.49 12.04 9.34
N ARG A 303 4.27 12.77 8.55
CA ARG A 303 5.59 12.31 8.05
C ARG A 303 6.46 11.68 9.14
N ASP A 304 6.54 12.33 10.28
CA ASP A 304 7.38 11.88 11.39
C ASP A 304 6.83 10.61 12.06
N ASP A 305 5.53 10.45 12.13
CA ASP A 305 4.89 9.25 12.66
C ASP A 305 5.04 8.06 11.70
N ASN A 306 4.90 8.31 10.38
CA ASN A 306 5.14 7.29 9.36
C ASN A 306 6.60 6.81 9.38
N LEU A 307 7.58 7.72 9.49
CA LEU A 307 9.00 7.38 9.61
C LEU A 307 9.29 6.62 10.92
N ALA A 308 8.65 7.02 12.03
CA ALA A 308 8.80 6.32 13.30
C ALA A 308 8.20 4.90 13.23
N MET A 309 7.03 4.73 12.60
CA MET A 309 6.42 3.43 12.36
C MET A 309 7.36 2.51 11.57
N SER A 310 7.86 2.97 10.43
CA SER A 310 8.75 2.15 9.59
C SER A 310 10.05 1.79 10.30
N LEU A 311 10.66 2.71 11.05
CA LEU A 311 11.86 2.43 11.84
C LEU A 311 11.61 1.39 12.94
N GLN A 312 10.56 1.56 13.74
CA GLN A 312 10.23 0.64 14.83
C GLN A 312 9.91 -0.76 14.30
N MET A 313 9.11 -0.87 13.22
CA MET A 313 8.81 -2.14 12.55
C MET A 313 10.05 -2.79 11.94
N GLN A 314 10.96 -2.00 11.35
CA GLN A 314 12.23 -2.48 10.81
C GLN A 314 13.09 -3.13 11.91
N LEU A 315 13.13 -2.51 13.10
CA LEU A 315 13.87 -3.05 14.25
C LEU A 315 13.26 -4.35 14.76
N ILE A 316 11.94 -4.42 14.86
CA ILE A 316 11.22 -5.65 15.22
C ILE A 316 11.54 -6.76 14.20
N GLY A 317 11.47 -6.43 12.89
CA GLY A 317 11.83 -7.38 11.84
C GLY A 317 13.27 -7.88 11.95
N LYS A 318 14.24 -6.98 12.19
CA LYS A 318 15.67 -7.37 12.38
C LYS A 318 15.91 -8.21 13.63
N ALA A 319 15.11 -8.02 14.68
CA ALA A 319 15.22 -8.79 15.92
C ALA A 319 14.59 -10.19 15.81
N TYR A 320 13.43 -10.30 15.16
CA TYR A 320 12.68 -11.56 15.12
C TYR A 320 12.85 -12.34 13.82
N TYR A 321 13.05 -11.65 12.69
CA TYR A 321 13.07 -12.22 11.33
C TYR A 321 14.27 -11.69 10.54
N PRO A 322 15.51 -12.11 10.89
CA PRO A 322 16.70 -11.67 10.17
C PRO A 322 16.58 -12.01 8.68
N ASP A 323 17.04 -11.12 7.80
CA ASP A 323 17.02 -11.22 6.34
C ASP A 323 15.63 -11.19 5.67
N PHE A 324 14.54 -11.02 6.43
CA PHE A 324 13.19 -10.91 5.90
C PHE A 324 12.91 -9.53 5.29
N LEU A 325 13.34 -8.46 5.98
CA LEU A 325 13.10 -7.10 5.53
C LEU A 325 14.25 -6.55 4.69
N ARG A 326 13.90 -5.91 3.61
CA ARG A 326 14.79 -5.03 2.83
C ARG A 326 14.98 -3.71 3.59
N ASN A 327 15.88 -2.84 3.09
CA ASN A 327 15.98 -1.48 3.62
C ASN A 327 14.67 -0.72 3.41
N ILE A 328 14.36 0.18 4.33
CA ILE A 328 13.23 1.11 4.19
C ILE A 328 13.50 1.99 2.97
N TYR A 329 12.54 2.06 2.06
CA TYR A 329 12.65 2.89 0.87
C TYR A 329 12.05 4.27 1.12
N VAL A 330 12.70 5.31 0.62
CA VAL A 330 12.30 6.69 0.84
C VAL A 330 12.23 7.44 -0.47
N ASN A 331 11.07 8.07 -0.74
CA ASN A 331 10.84 8.83 -1.96
C ASN A 331 10.23 10.22 -1.66
N ALA A 332 10.20 11.09 -2.66
CA ALA A 332 9.87 12.51 -2.50
C ALA A 332 8.38 12.79 -2.25
N TYR A 333 7.46 12.02 -2.84
CA TYR A 333 6.03 12.34 -2.83
C TYR A 333 5.29 11.76 -1.62
N ARG A 334 3.96 12.00 -1.52
CA ARG A 334 3.14 11.73 -0.33
C ARG A 334 2.57 10.30 -0.28
N TYR A 335 2.17 9.71 -1.42
CA TYR A 335 1.68 8.32 -1.54
C TYR A 335 0.53 7.96 -0.57
N CYS A 336 -0.46 8.83 -0.40
CA CYS A 336 -1.59 8.67 0.55
C CYS A 336 -1.18 8.47 2.02
N LEU A 337 0.10 8.64 2.38
CA LEU A 337 0.59 8.41 3.74
C LEU A 337 0.22 9.52 4.74
N HIS A 338 -0.52 10.54 4.29
CA HIS A 338 -0.99 11.66 5.11
C HIS A 338 -2.34 11.40 5.78
N GLU A 339 -2.93 10.24 5.57
CA GLU A 339 -4.27 9.92 6.06
C GLU A 339 -4.31 9.65 7.57
N ARG A 340 -3.26 9.03 8.10
CA ARG A 340 -3.11 8.72 9.53
C ARG A 340 -1.63 8.74 9.93
N GLY A 341 -1.38 8.90 11.23
CA GLY A 341 -0.02 8.79 11.78
C GLY A 341 0.59 7.41 11.60
N ARG A 342 -0.23 6.38 11.54
CA ARG A 342 0.19 4.99 11.28
C ARG A 342 -0.19 4.59 9.86
N SER A 343 0.28 5.37 8.88
CA SER A 343 0.15 5.03 7.45
C SER A 343 1.47 4.50 6.91
N MET A 344 1.40 3.43 6.10
CA MET A 344 2.57 2.82 5.47
C MET A 344 2.20 2.22 4.13
N LEU A 345 3.08 2.41 3.13
CA LEU A 345 3.09 1.62 1.93
C LEU A 345 4.05 0.45 2.13
N ILE A 346 3.62 -0.75 1.77
CA ILE A 346 4.39 -2.00 1.93
C ILE A 346 4.55 -2.66 0.57
N GLU A 347 5.79 -2.90 0.18
CA GLU A 347 6.13 -3.69 -1.00
C GLU A 347 6.33 -5.15 -0.60
N ALA A 348 5.44 -6.01 -1.03
CA ALA A 348 5.45 -7.44 -0.72
C ALA A 348 6.00 -8.26 -1.89
N GLY A 349 7.30 -8.53 -1.86
CA GLY A 349 7.99 -9.18 -2.98
C GLY A 349 7.99 -8.34 -4.24
N ALA A 350 7.98 -8.98 -5.40
CA ALA A 350 7.97 -8.36 -6.72
C ALA A 350 7.24 -9.25 -7.75
N GLN A 351 7.08 -8.76 -9.00
CA GLN A 351 6.45 -9.53 -10.09
C GLN A 351 7.11 -10.89 -10.38
N THR A 352 8.35 -11.07 -9.94
CA THR A 352 9.12 -12.31 -10.12
C THR A 352 8.90 -13.35 -9.02
N ASN A 353 8.23 -12.97 -7.93
CA ASN A 353 7.84 -13.91 -6.88
C ASN A 353 6.56 -14.68 -7.25
N THR A 354 6.37 -15.86 -6.66
CA THR A 354 5.10 -16.58 -6.74
C THR A 354 4.09 -16.05 -5.71
N VAL A 355 2.81 -16.26 -5.99
CA VAL A 355 1.72 -15.94 -5.05
C VAL A 355 1.94 -16.60 -3.69
N GLU A 356 2.40 -17.86 -3.68
CA GLU A 356 2.67 -18.60 -2.44
C GLU A 356 3.80 -17.95 -1.63
N GLU A 357 4.90 -17.56 -2.28
CA GLU A 357 6.02 -16.89 -1.61
C GLU A 357 5.58 -15.57 -0.95
N VAL A 358 4.72 -14.81 -1.63
CA VAL A 358 4.24 -13.54 -1.09
C VAL A 358 3.20 -13.75 0.00
N LYS A 359 2.29 -14.70 -0.12
CA LYS A 359 1.37 -15.08 0.95
C LYS A 359 2.12 -15.58 2.19
N ASN A 360 3.15 -16.41 2.02
CA ASN A 360 4.00 -16.85 3.14
C ASN A 360 4.64 -15.68 3.88
N ALA A 361 5.02 -14.61 3.16
CA ALA A 361 5.59 -13.40 3.76
C ALA A 361 4.59 -12.60 4.62
N MET A 362 3.30 -12.78 4.43
CA MET A 362 2.28 -12.12 5.26
C MET A 362 2.27 -12.63 6.71
N GLU A 363 2.74 -13.85 6.96
CA GLU A 363 2.78 -14.43 8.30
C GLU A 363 3.74 -13.66 9.23
N PRO A 364 5.05 -13.50 8.91
CA PRO A 364 5.95 -12.68 9.71
C PRO A 364 5.59 -11.19 9.64
N LEU A 365 5.02 -10.68 8.54
CA LEU A 365 4.55 -9.30 8.46
C LEU A 365 3.43 -9.02 9.48
N ALA A 366 2.44 -9.90 9.57
CA ALA A 366 1.36 -9.79 10.55
C ALA A 366 1.86 -9.87 11.99
N ASP A 367 2.89 -10.70 12.26
CA ASP A 367 3.52 -10.78 13.58
C ASP A 367 4.27 -9.49 13.95
N ILE A 368 5.04 -8.93 13.00
CA ILE A 368 5.72 -7.64 13.16
C ILE A 368 4.72 -6.51 13.44
N LEU A 369 3.63 -6.45 12.66
CA LEU A 369 2.54 -5.48 12.87
C LEU A 369 1.92 -5.63 14.26
N ASN A 370 1.58 -6.86 14.66
CA ASN A 370 1.00 -7.09 15.99
C ASN A 370 1.95 -6.69 17.12
N LYS A 371 3.24 -7.01 17.04
CA LYS A 371 4.25 -6.59 18.02
C LYS A 371 4.35 -5.07 18.10
N PHE A 372 4.46 -4.41 16.96
CA PHE A 372 4.51 -2.95 16.87
C PHE A 372 3.26 -2.29 17.47
N LEU A 373 2.08 -2.73 17.07
CA LEU A 373 0.80 -2.18 17.53
C LEU A 373 0.52 -2.50 19.01
N SER A 374 1.18 -3.50 19.59
CA SER A 374 1.16 -3.82 21.01
C SER A 374 2.20 -3.02 21.81
N GLY A 375 2.99 -2.15 21.17
CA GLY A 375 3.97 -1.30 21.83
C GLY A 375 5.30 -2.00 22.15
N GLU A 376 5.60 -3.14 21.49
CA GLU A 376 6.86 -3.84 21.70
C GLU A 376 8.05 -3.02 21.17
N LYS A 377 9.10 -2.93 21.99
CA LYS A 377 10.35 -2.25 21.65
C LYS A 377 11.53 -3.21 21.78
N VAL A 378 12.39 -3.25 20.75
CA VAL A 378 13.49 -4.22 20.59
C VAL A 378 14.85 -3.52 20.51
N TYR A 379 15.10 -2.61 21.43
CA TYR A 379 16.38 -1.93 21.57
C TYR A 379 16.73 -1.75 23.05
N GLU A 380 18.02 -1.70 23.38
CA GLU A 380 18.58 -1.59 24.73
C GLU A 380 19.07 -0.18 25.06
#